data_e8010c12f57989ca881aa52a4fee4d6d
#
_entry.id   e8010c12f57989ca881aa52a4fee4d6d
#
_cell.length_a   1.000
_cell.length_b   1.000
_cell.length_c   1.000
_cell.angle_alpha   90.00
_cell.angle_beta   90.00
_cell.angle_gamma   90.00
#
_symmetry.space_group_name_H-M   'P 1'
#
loop_
_entity.id
_entity.type
_entity.pdbx_description
1 polymer ?
#
loop_
_entity_poly.entity_id
_entity_poly.type
_entity_poly.pdbx_seq_one_letter_code
_entity_poly.pdbx_strand_id
1 'polypeptide(L)'
;KGDVLVSGQVPVKNDAGEITGFQYHVSDADILARTKIFYEDPMSLTWEEKKDLPVEKTQYFLKIGNLRFSLGLMDHPYPKFRSESRQWQGRIFGNFYLPVSWGVQTLRPYESLKKTYTKSQIRALLSARFSGYCEDLEKKGVEIIENDVKIYTGSKEARAQGTLTVLMPVGEAKPAVKTEIPLQEQSGEDADGNDGSSN
;
A
#
# COMPACT_ATOMS: atom_id res chain seq x y z
N LYS A 1 21.07 0.17 -8.57
CA LYS A 1 19.67 -0.14 -8.95
C LYS A 1 19.65 -0.49 -10.44
N GLY A 2 19.18 -1.68 -10.78
CA GLY A 2 19.16 -2.19 -12.15
C GLY A 2 20.30 -3.17 -12.48
N ASP A 3 21.11 -3.57 -11.51
CA ASP A 3 22.17 -4.54 -11.70
C ASP A 3 21.56 -5.95 -11.89
N VAL A 4 22.19 -6.74 -12.78
CA VAL A 4 21.81 -8.13 -13.01
C VAL A 4 22.45 -8.99 -11.92
N LEU A 5 21.60 -9.56 -11.04
CA LEU A 5 22.05 -10.41 -9.94
C LEU A 5 22.21 -11.88 -10.37
N VAL A 6 21.32 -12.37 -11.21
CA VAL A 6 21.36 -13.71 -11.79
C VAL A 6 21.14 -13.60 -13.29
N SER A 7 22.07 -14.11 -14.10
CA SER A 7 21.98 -14.08 -15.54
C SER A 7 21.69 -15.47 -16.11
N GLY A 8 20.70 -15.58 -16.98
CA GLY A 8 20.45 -16.77 -17.80
C GLY A 8 21.33 -16.86 -19.03
N GLN A 9 22.25 -15.94 -19.23
CA GLN A 9 23.19 -15.92 -20.36
C GLN A 9 24.46 -16.67 -19.97
N VAL A 10 24.74 -17.76 -20.67
CA VAL A 10 25.92 -18.62 -20.46
C VAL A 10 26.83 -18.48 -21.66
N PRO A 11 28.09 -18.06 -21.48
CA PRO A 11 29.03 -17.97 -22.59
C PRO A 11 29.45 -19.35 -23.08
N VAL A 12 29.43 -19.55 -24.38
CA VAL A 12 30.00 -20.76 -25.07
C VAL A 12 31.44 -20.45 -25.47
N LYS A 13 32.36 -21.29 -25.05
CA LYS A 13 33.80 -21.13 -25.34
C LYS A 13 34.29 -22.21 -26.28
N ASN A 14 35.25 -21.85 -27.14
CA ASN A 14 36.00 -22.82 -27.94
C ASN A 14 37.13 -23.47 -27.12
N ASP A 15 37.87 -24.41 -27.72
CA ASP A 15 38.98 -25.10 -27.06
C ASP A 15 40.16 -24.19 -26.70
N ALA A 16 40.22 -22.97 -27.28
CA ALA A 16 41.17 -21.93 -26.94
C ALA A 16 40.71 -21.06 -25.79
N GLY A 17 39.48 -21.24 -25.26
CA GLY A 17 38.89 -20.46 -24.18
C GLY A 17 38.21 -19.14 -24.62
N GLU A 18 38.14 -18.90 -25.94
CA GLU A 18 37.50 -17.70 -26.48
C GLU A 18 35.99 -17.85 -26.54
N ILE A 19 35.23 -16.77 -26.27
CA ILE A 19 33.79 -16.80 -26.32
C ILE A 19 33.31 -16.74 -27.77
N THR A 20 32.72 -17.86 -28.23
CA THR A 20 32.19 -18.01 -29.60
C THR A 20 30.67 -17.73 -29.67
N GLY A 21 30.00 -17.70 -28.55
CA GLY A 21 28.56 -17.49 -28.52
C GLY A 21 28.01 -17.39 -27.12
N PHE A 22 26.68 -17.21 -27.02
CA PHE A 22 25.94 -17.26 -25.76
C PHE A 22 24.75 -18.19 -25.92
N GLN A 23 24.54 -19.02 -24.91
CA GLN A 23 23.30 -19.76 -24.72
C GLN A 23 22.44 -19.01 -23.73
N TYR A 24 21.12 -18.98 -23.97
CA TYR A 24 20.18 -18.29 -23.13
C TYR A 24 19.25 -19.31 -22.47
N HIS A 25 19.23 -19.30 -21.15
CA HIS A 25 18.38 -20.14 -20.33
C HIS A 25 17.44 -19.26 -19.49
N VAL A 26 16.28 -19.81 -19.13
CA VAL A 26 15.44 -19.18 -18.13
C VAL A 26 16.14 -19.37 -16.79
N SER A 27 16.53 -18.27 -16.17
CA SER A 27 17.04 -18.28 -14.79
C SER A 27 15.90 -18.05 -13.83
N ASP A 28 15.84 -18.85 -12.77
CA ASP A 28 14.93 -18.72 -11.66
C ASP A 28 15.75 -18.63 -10.36
N ALA A 29 15.45 -17.63 -9.53
CA ALA A 29 16.18 -17.43 -8.29
C ALA A 29 15.35 -16.65 -7.28
N ASP A 30 15.29 -17.17 -6.06
CA ASP A 30 14.77 -16.45 -4.90
C ASP A 30 15.88 -15.64 -4.27
N ILE A 31 15.79 -14.32 -4.39
CA ILE A 31 16.79 -13.40 -3.86
C ILE A 31 16.18 -12.66 -2.67
N LEU A 32 16.78 -12.83 -1.51
CA LEU A 32 16.40 -12.14 -0.29
C LEU A 32 17.45 -11.09 0.09
N ALA A 33 16.97 -9.88 0.39
CA ALA A 33 17.81 -8.82 0.91
C ALA A 33 17.54 -8.58 2.40
N ARG A 34 18.62 -8.54 3.18
CA ARG A 34 18.56 -8.05 4.57
C ARG A 34 18.64 -6.55 4.58
N THR A 35 17.60 -5.89 5.10
CA THR A 35 17.53 -4.43 5.15
C THR A 35 16.95 -3.95 6.49
N LYS A 36 17.05 -2.64 6.73
CA LYS A 36 16.47 -2.01 7.91
C LYS A 36 15.32 -1.10 7.51
N ILE A 37 14.19 -1.23 8.20
CA ILE A 37 13.02 -0.39 8.05
C ILE A 37 12.90 0.46 9.31
N PHE A 38 12.83 1.77 9.15
CA PHE A 38 12.54 2.68 10.25
C PHE A 38 11.02 2.77 10.42
N TYR A 39 10.57 2.58 11.66
CA TYR A 39 9.17 2.68 12.05
C TYR A 39 8.98 3.88 12.97
N GLU A 40 7.96 4.70 12.71
CA GLU A 40 7.54 5.80 13.56
C GLU A 40 6.01 5.95 13.50
N ASP A 41 5.37 5.88 14.66
CA ASP A 41 3.92 6.10 14.82
C ASP A 41 3.67 7.08 15.97
N PRO A 42 3.44 8.38 15.67
CA PRO A 42 3.08 9.37 16.66
C PRO A 42 1.59 9.28 17.03
N MET A 43 1.29 9.53 18.31
CA MET A 43 -0.05 9.51 18.85
C MET A 43 -0.28 10.68 19.81
N SER A 44 -1.40 11.41 19.67
CA SER A 44 -1.82 12.41 20.64
C SER A 44 -2.20 11.76 21.97
N LEU A 45 -1.85 12.41 23.08
CA LEU A 45 -2.23 11.96 24.44
C LEU A 45 -3.71 12.23 24.74
N THR A 46 -4.39 13.03 23.92
CA THR A 46 -5.79 13.39 24.12
C THR A 46 -6.65 12.90 22.96
N TRP A 47 -7.87 12.56 23.28
CA TRP A 47 -8.88 12.18 22.29
C TRP A 47 -10.23 12.82 22.65
N GLU A 48 -11.11 12.94 21.67
CA GLU A 48 -12.45 13.48 21.87
C GLU A 48 -13.45 12.33 22.00
N GLU A 49 -14.04 12.20 23.17
CA GLU A 49 -15.21 11.35 23.38
C GLU A 49 -16.46 12.11 22.95
N LYS A 50 -17.23 11.49 22.08
CA LYS A 50 -18.56 12.02 21.70
C LYS A 50 -19.59 11.40 22.63
N LYS A 51 -20.11 12.21 23.56
CA LYS A 51 -21.18 11.79 24.48
C LYS A 51 -22.51 12.27 23.92
N ASP A 52 -23.35 11.32 23.53
CA ASP A 52 -24.70 11.64 23.04
C ASP A 52 -25.54 12.26 24.17
N LEU A 53 -26.26 13.32 23.85
CA LEU A 53 -27.19 13.97 24.77
C LEU A 53 -28.52 13.18 24.79
N PRO A 54 -29.24 13.15 25.90
CA PRO A 54 -30.50 12.43 26.04
C PRO A 54 -31.66 13.18 25.34
N VAL A 55 -31.38 13.82 24.20
CA VAL A 55 -32.34 14.58 23.40
C VAL A 55 -32.28 14.06 21.97
N GLU A 56 -33.44 13.67 21.47
CA GLU A 56 -33.61 13.24 20.10
C GLU A 56 -34.61 14.17 19.43
N LYS A 57 -34.29 14.67 18.23
CA LYS A 57 -35.24 15.44 17.41
C LYS A 57 -35.51 14.69 16.13
N THR A 58 -36.77 14.50 15.83
CA THR A 58 -37.24 13.78 14.65
C THR A 58 -37.96 14.71 13.70
N GLN A 59 -37.60 14.65 12.43
CA GLN A 59 -38.25 15.36 11.35
C GLN A 59 -38.76 14.35 10.32
N TYR A 60 -40.01 14.52 9.94
CA TYR A 60 -40.59 13.74 8.83
C TYR A 60 -40.47 14.52 7.54
N PHE A 61 -40.24 13.87 6.45
CA PHE A 61 -40.24 14.51 5.14
C PHE A 61 -41.00 13.69 4.10
N LEU A 62 -41.57 14.41 3.15
CA LEU A 62 -42.21 13.89 1.95
C LEU A 62 -41.54 14.55 0.74
N LYS A 63 -41.06 13.77 -0.21
CA LYS A 63 -40.47 14.24 -1.46
C LYS A 63 -41.34 13.78 -2.63
N ILE A 64 -41.75 14.72 -3.45
CA ILE A 64 -42.55 14.48 -4.68
C ILE A 64 -41.77 15.11 -5.84
N GLY A 65 -41.15 14.28 -6.70
CA GLY A 65 -40.23 14.78 -7.72
C GLY A 65 -39.13 15.62 -7.11
N ASN A 66 -39.05 16.90 -7.46
CA ASN A 66 -38.04 17.83 -6.95
C ASN A 66 -38.49 18.64 -5.71
N LEU A 67 -39.76 18.49 -5.30
CA LEU A 67 -40.30 19.19 -4.13
C LEU A 67 -40.09 18.36 -2.87
N ARG A 68 -39.65 19.03 -1.79
CA ARG A 68 -39.47 18.41 -0.46
C ARG A 68 -40.30 19.20 0.57
N PHE A 69 -41.19 18.49 1.20
CA PHE A 69 -41.97 18.98 2.33
C PHE A 69 -41.40 18.36 3.60
N SER A 70 -41.21 19.16 4.63
CA SER A 70 -40.69 18.71 5.91
C SER A 70 -41.65 19.12 7.03
N LEU A 71 -41.91 18.21 7.94
CA LEU A 71 -42.74 18.40 9.12
C LEU A 71 -41.90 18.06 10.36
N GLY A 72 -41.81 18.99 11.29
CA GLY A 72 -41.02 18.91 12.50
C GLY A 72 -40.02 20.07 12.62
N LEU A 73 -39.63 20.39 13.84
CA LEU A 73 -38.73 21.51 14.12
C LEU A 73 -37.27 21.08 13.84
N MET A 74 -36.67 21.72 12.82
CA MET A 74 -35.23 21.60 12.53
C MET A 74 -34.39 22.58 13.36
N ASP A 75 -35.03 23.44 14.12
CA ASP A 75 -34.31 24.35 14.99
C ASP A 75 -33.62 23.59 16.13
N HIS A 76 -32.28 23.55 16.09
CA HIS A 76 -31.49 22.91 17.12
C HIS A 76 -30.38 23.86 17.58
N PRO A 77 -30.33 24.15 18.87
CA PRO A 77 -29.31 25.01 19.45
C PRO A 77 -27.93 24.32 19.57
N TYR A 78 -27.83 23.05 19.13
CA TYR A 78 -26.63 22.25 19.31
C TYR A 78 -25.71 22.37 18.10
N PRO A 79 -24.43 22.75 18.29
CA PRO A 79 -23.47 22.93 17.20
C PRO A 79 -23.00 21.59 16.58
N LYS A 80 -23.11 20.48 17.34
CA LYS A 80 -22.68 19.16 16.91
C LYS A 80 -23.81 18.15 17.07
N PHE A 81 -24.13 17.44 16.00
CA PHE A 81 -25.15 16.39 16.03
C PHE A 81 -24.79 15.26 15.05
N ARG A 82 -25.34 14.09 15.32
CA ARG A 82 -25.36 12.95 14.41
C ARG A 82 -26.73 12.89 13.74
N SER A 83 -26.77 12.72 12.44
CA SER A 83 -28.03 12.62 11.69
C SER A 83 -28.16 11.21 11.11
N GLU A 84 -29.28 10.58 11.40
CA GLU A 84 -29.69 9.33 10.79
C GLU A 84 -30.95 9.58 9.97
N SER A 85 -30.99 9.11 8.73
CA SER A 85 -32.18 9.23 7.89
C SER A 85 -32.60 7.86 7.37
N ARG A 86 -33.91 7.58 7.45
CA ARG A 86 -34.55 6.44 6.84
C ARG A 86 -35.53 6.94 5.81
N GLN A 87 -35.42 6.43 4.58
CA GLN A 87 -36.25 6.85 3.46
C GLN A 87 -36.90 5.65 2.82
N TRP A 88 -38.15 5.79 2.46
CA TRP A 88 -38.92 4.82 1.69
C TRP A 88 -39.39 5.47 0.39
N GLN A 89 -39.47 4.69 -0.67
CA GLN A 89 -39.96 5.14 -1.97
C GLN A 89 -41.24 4.38 -2.33
N GLY A 90 -42.21 5.10 -2.86
CA GLY A 90 -43.45 4.50 -3.35
C GLY A 90 -43.20 3.59 -4.53
N ARG A 91 -43.78 2.39 -4.49
CA ARG A 91 -43.71 1.37 -5.56
C ARG A 91 -45.12 0.86 -5.84
N ILE A 92 -45.47 0.75 -7.13
CA ILE A 92 -46.80 0.25 -7.54
C ILE A 92 -46.70 -1.22 -7.92
N PHE A 93 -46.00 -1.58 -9.00
CA PHE A 93 -45.87 -2.95 -9.50
C PHE A 93 -44.42 -3.23 -9.94
N GLY A 94 -43.93 -4.43 -9.67
CA GLY A 94 -42.64 -4.89 -10.16
C GLY A 94 -41.53 -3.88 -9.85
N ASN A 95 -40.86 -3.35 -10.88
CA ASN A 95 -39.78 -2.37 -10.76
C ASN A 95 -40.23 -0.93 -11.03
N PHE A 96 -41.54 -0.65 -11.04
CA PHE A 96 -42.05 0.71 -11.25
C PHE A 96 -42.14 1.47 -9.95
N TYR A 97 -41.24 2.45 -9.77
CA TYR A 97 -41.16 3.32 -8.62
C TYR A 97 -41.80 4.67 -8.92
N LEU A 98 -42.60 5.14 -7.97
CA LEU A 98 -43.17 6.50 -8.04
C LEU A 98 -42.12 7.56 -7.75
N PRO A 99 -42.26 8.77 -8.33
CA PRO A 99 -41.42 9.90 -7.96
C PRO A 99 -41.81 10.49 -6.58
N VAL A 100 -42.25 9.62 -5.68
CA VAL A 100 -42.67 9.98 -4.31
C VAL A 100 -41.86 9.17 -3.33
N SER A 101 -41.21 9.84 -2.40
CA SER A 101 -40.53 9.21 -1.28
C SER A 101 -40.83 9.96 0.01
N TRP A 102 -40.84 9.23 1.10
CA TRP A 102 -41.03 9.77 2.43
C TRP A 102 -40.02 9.17 3.38
N GLY A 103 -39.84 9.85 4.49
CA GLY A 103 -38.85 9.36 5.44
C GLY A 103 -38.85 10.11 6.74
N VAL A 104 -37.98 9.64 7.60
CA VAL A 104 -37.74 10.22 8.90
C VAL A 104 -36.25 10.53 9.02
N GLN A 105 -35.94 11.70 9.53
CA GLN A 105 -34.59 12.16 9.87
C GLN A 105 -34.52 12.38 11.38
N THR A 106 -33.64 11.66 12.04
CA THR A 106 -33.42 11.76 13.48
C THR A 106 -32.10 12.47 13.72
N LEU A 107 -32.11 13.51 14.51
CA LEU A 107 -30.93 14.27 14.93
C LEU A 107 -30.64 13.95 16.39
N ARG A 108 -29.44 13.46 16.64
CA ARG A 108 -28.90 13.17 17.98
C ARG A 108 -27.74 14.11 18.26
N PRO A 109 -27.96 15.16 19.05
CA PRO A 109 -26.88 16.04 19.45
C PRO A 109 -25.90 15.33 20.37
N TYR A 110 -24.64 15.73 20.29
CA TYR A 110 -23.57 15.20 21.15
C TYR A 110 -22.64 16.32 21.62
N GLU A 111 -22.03 16.09 22.76
CA GLU A 111 -20.94 16.92 23.27
C GLU A 111 -19.62 16.22 23.05
N SER A 112 -18.59 17.00 22.71
CA SER A 112 -17.23 16.50 22.62
C SER A 112 -16.50 16.77 23.93
N LEU A 113 -16.15 15.72 24.64
CA LEU A 113 -15.34 15.77 25.86
C LEU A 113 -13.91 15.39 25.55
N LYS A 114 -12.96 16.27 25.85
CA LYS A 114 -11.54 15.93 25.74
C LYS A 114 -11.15 15.01 26.89
N LYS A 115 -10.66 13.85 26.58
CA LYS A 115 -10.10 12.86 27.52
C LYS A 115 -8.62 12.62 27.24
N THR A 116 -7.89 12.27 28.29
CA THR A 116 -6.48 11.93 28.20
C THR A 116 -6.31 10.43 28.35
N TYR A 117 -5.52 9.83 27.48
CA TYR A 117 -5.16 8.42 27.59
C TYR A 117 -4.28 8.17 28.80
N THR A 118 -4.48 7.07 29.49
CA THR A 118 -3.55 6.55 30.49
C THR A 118 -2.29 5.98 29.82
N LYS A 119 -1.20 5.89 30.57
CA LYS A 119 0.04 5.28 30.05
C LYS A 119 -0.16 3.85 29.56
N SER A 120 -1.02 3.07 30.23
CA SER A 120 -1.36 1.70 29.82
C SER A 120 -2.13 1.67 28.51
N GLN A 121 -3.12 2.55 28.34
CA GLN A 121 -3.87 2.68 27.08
C GLN A 121 -2.98 3.08 25.91
N ILE A 122 -2.06 4.03 26.12
CA ILE A 122 -1.09 4.46 25.10
C ILE A 122 -0.23 3.27 24.66
N ARG A 123 0.32 2.52 25.62
CA ARG A 123 1.13 1.34 25.31
C ARG A 123 0.32 0.30 24.54
N ALA A 124 -0.88 -0.01 24.99
CA ALA A 124 -1.73 -0.99 24.34
C ALA A 124 -2.07 -0.60 22.90
N LEU A 125 -2.44 0.68 22.66
CA LEU A 125 -2.78 1.17 21.34
C LEU A 125 -1.58 1.18 20.39
N LEU A 126 -0.43 1.70 20.83
CA LEU A 126 0.77 1.73 19.99
C LEU A 126 1.31 0.33 19.73
N SER A 127 1.25 -0.59 20.71
CA SER A 127 1.62 -2.00 20.52
C SER A 127 0.69 -2.69 19.52
N ALA A 128 -0.63 -2.46 19.61
CA ALA A 128 -1.59 -3.05 18.68
C ALA A 128 -1.37 -2.55 17.22
N ARG A 129 -1.11 -1.24 17.04
CA ARG A 129 -0.78 -0.69 15.72
C ARG A 129 0.51 -1.25 15.16
N PHE A 130 1.53 -1.39 16.01
CA PHE A 130 2.79 -1.97 15.63
C PHE A 130 2.65 -3.46 15.23
N SER A 131 1.86 -4.25 16.00
CA SER A 131 1.57 -5.65 15.62
C SER A 131 0.86 -5.74 14.27
N GLY A 132 -0.14 -4.87 14.02
CA GLY A 132 -0.79 -4.81 12.72
C GLY A 132 0.16 -4.45 11.57
N TYR A 133 1.10 -3.54 11.82
CA TYR A 133 2.15 -3.21 10.84
C TYR A 133 3.07 -4.42 10.54
N CYS A 134 3.48 -5.16 11.58
CA CYS A 134 4.27 -6.39 11.40
C CYS A 134 3.53 -7.45 10.59
N GLU A 135 2.24 -7.69 10.92
CA GLU A 135 1.39 -8.61 10.16
C GLU A 135 1.26 -8.22 8.68
N ASP A 136 1.18 -6.91 8.40
CA ASP A 136 1.09 -6.42 7.02
C ASP A 136 2.42 -6.57 6.25
N LEU A 137 3.56 -6.51 6.93
CA LEU A 137 4.86 -6.84 6.35
C LEU A 137 4.96 -8.34 6.05
N GLU A 138 4.56 -9.20 6.99
CA GLU A 138 4.56 -10.65 6.82
C GLU A 138 3.66 -11.11 5.66
N LYS A 139 2.46 -10.52 5.52
CA LYS A 139 1.56 -10.78 4.38
C LYS A 139 2.19 -10.41 3.03
N LYS A 140 3.15 -9.49 3.02
CA LYS A 140 3.92 -9.11 1.82
C LYS A 140 5.17 -9.96 1.60
N GLY A 141 5.34 -11.03 2.37
CA GLY A 141 6.50 -11.93 2.29
C GLY A 141 7.77 -11.37 2.92
N VAL A 142 7.65 -10.38 3.80
CA VAL A 142 8.79 -9.81 4.54
C VAL A 142 8.91 -10.54 5.86
N GLU A 143 10.09 -11.13 6.14
CA GLU A 143 10.40 -11.79 7.40
C GLU A 143 11.08 -10.81 8.35
N ILE A 144 10.58 -10.69 9.58
CA ILE A 144 11.15 -9.81 10.61
C ILE A 144 12.17 -10.59 11.43
N ILE A 145 13.45 -10.19 11.36
CA ILE A 145 14.55 -10.85 12.09
C ILE A 145 14.75 -10.24 13.46
N GLU A 146 14.74 -8.90 13.54
CA GLU A 146 14.97 -8.15 14.76
C GLU A 146 14.02 -6.98 14.86
N ASN A 147 13.63 -6.67 16.10
CA ASN A 147 12.73 -5.58 16.40
C ASN A 147 13.30 -4.76 17.58
N ASP A 148 13.70 -3.52 17.32
CA ASP A 148 14.12 -2.54 18.35
C ASP A 148 13.21 -1.31 18.29
N VAL A 149 11.89 -1.52 18.41
CA VAL A 149 10.91 -0.45 18.50
C VAL A 149 10.56 -0.19 19.96
N LYS A 150 10.64 1.08 20.38
CA LYS A 150 10.38 1.54 21.74
C LYS A 150 9.27 2.57 21.76
N ILE A 151 8.50 2.58 22.85
CA ILE A 151 7.43 3.55 23.07
C ILE A 151 7.94 4.66 23.98
N TYR A 152 7.92 5.88 23.45
CA TYR A 152 8.28 7.10 24.14
C TYR A 152 7.01 7.89 24.47
N THR A 153 6.91 8.40 25.70
CA THR A 153 5.78 9.23 26.12
C THR A 153 6.31 10.61 26.52
N GLY A 154 5.98 11.60 25.71
CA GLY A 154 6.26 13.02 26.00
C GLY A 154 5.12 13.69 26.77
N SER A 155 5.14 15.02 26.85
CA SER A 155 4.13 15.84 27.53
C SER A 155 2.87 16.08 26.69
N LYS A 156 2.95 16.07 25.36
CA LYS A 156 1.85 16.34 24.45
C LYS A 156 1.50 15.18 23.54
N GLU A 157 2.47 14.32 23.26
CA GLU A 157 2.34 13.18 22.36
C GLU A 157 3.13 11.97 22.89
N ALA A 158 2.75 10.81 22.45
CA ALA A 158 3.51 9.58 22.57
C ALA A 158 3.85 9.07 21.16
N ARG A 159 4.94 8.34 21.04
CA ARG A 159 5.34 7.73 19.76
C ARG A 159 5.95 6.36 19.97
N ALA A 160 5.63 5.43 19.08
CA ALA A 160 6.41 4.21 18.92
C ALA A 160 7.43 4.45 17.82
N GLN A 161 8.71 4.26 18.11
CA GLN A 161 9.80 4.56 17.19
C GLN A 161 10.92 3.55 17.33
N GLY A 162 11.49 3.14 16.21
CA GLY A 162 12.62 2.23 16.19
C GLY A 162 12.93 1.67 14.83
N THR A 163 13.71 0.60 14.82
CA THR A 163 14.18 -0.04 13.59
C THR A 163 13.83 -1.52 13.60
N LEU A 164 13.33 -2.00 12.47
CA LEU A 164 13.14 -3.41 12.17
C LEU A 164 14.24 -3.86 11.22
N THR A 165 14.92 -4.96 11.54
CA THR A 165 15.78 -5.66 10.58
C THR A 165 14.95 -6.77 9.94
N VAL A 166 14.85 -6.73 8.62
CA VAL A 166 13.98 -7.63 7.87
C VAL A 166 14.72 -8.32 6.71
N LEU A 167 14.24 -9.52 6.34
CA LEU A 167 14.51 -10.16 5.06
C LEU A 167 13.31 -9.94 4.15
N MET A 168 13.55 -9.44 2.96
CA MET A 168 12.50 -9.22 1.99
C MET A 168 12.91 -9.76 0.61
N PRO A 169 11.96 -10.31 -0.15
CA PRO A 169 12.24 -10.70 -1.51
C PRO A 169 12.56 -9.45 -2.34
N VAL A 170 13.64 -9.56 -3.13
CA VAL A 170 14.08 -8.48 -4.02
C VAL A 170 14.40 -9.06 -5.38
N GLY A 171 14.32 -8.23 -6.40
CA GLY A 171 14.56 -8.61 -7.77
C GLY A 171 13.28 -8.59 -8.60
N GLU A 172 13.47 -8.44 -9.88
CA GLU A 172 12.43 -8.47 -10.90
C GLU A 172 12.94 -9.28 -12.06
N ALA A 173 12.19 -10.28 -12.48
CA ALA A 173 12.52 -11.05 -13.66
C ALA A 173 12.41 -10.17 -14.91
N LYS A 174 13.50 -10.09 -15.70
CA LYS A 174 13.51 -9.36 -16.97
C LYS A 174 14.03 -10.25 -18.08
N PRO A 175 13.56 -10.09 -19.32
CA PRO A 175 14.11 -10.78 -20.47
C PRO A 175 15.60 -10.47 -20.61
N ALA A 176 16.42 -11.49 -20.90
CA ALA A 176 17.84 -11.31 -21.19
C ALA A 176 18.02 -10.47 -22.47
N VAL A 177 18.87 -9.47 -22.41
CA VAL A 177 19.27 -8.70 -23.60
C VAL A 177 20.23 -9.58 -24.40
N LYS A 178 19.90 -9.84 -25.67
CA LYS A 178 20.78 -10.59 -26.57
C LYS A 178 22.04 -9.75 -26.85
N THR A 179 23.19 -10.33 -26.56
CA THR A 179 24.48 -9.72 -26.86
C THR A 179 24.97 -10.26 -28.20
N GLU A 180 25.20 -9.40 -29.15
CA GLU A 180 25.82 -9.76 -30.42
C GLU A 180 27.36 -9.79 -30.22
N ILE A 181 28.01 -10.84 -30.68
CA ILE A 181 29.46 -10.89 -30.70
C ILE A 181 29.91 -10.16 -31.98
N PRO A 182 30.77 -9.15 -31.88
CA PRO A 182 31.34 -8.56 -33.09
C PRO A 182 32.15 -9.67 -33.81
N LEU A 183 31.76 -9.94 -35.05
CA LEU A 183 32.53 -10.79 -35.94
C LEU A 183 33.92 -10.17 -36.09
N GLN A 184 34.96 -10.84 -35.61
CA GLN A 184 36.33 -10.49 -35.99
C GLN A 184 36.44 -10.81 -37.46
N GLU A 185 36.55 -9.76 -38.29
CA GLU A 185 36.98 -9.91 -39.65
C GLU A 185 38.34 -10.59 -39.64
N GLN A 186 38.38 -11.84 -40.09
CA GLN A 186 39.64 -12.50 -40.42
C GLN A 186 40.23 -11.71 -41.59
N SER A 187 41.24 -10.92 -41.29
CA SER A 187 42.10 -10.35 -42.31
C SER A 187 42.78 -11.53 -43.01
N GLY A 188 42.25 -11.88 -44.19
CA GLY A 188 42.91 -12.79 -45.10
C GLY A 188 44.21 -12.15 -45.55
N GLU A 189 45.33 -12.69 -45.06
CA GLU A 189 46.61 -12.46 -45.69
C GLU A 189 46.57 -13.20 -47.05
N ASP A 190 46.36 -12.48 -48.09
CA ASP A 190 46.65 -12.92 -49.45
C ASP A 190 48.16 -13.13 -49.57
N ALA A 191 48.56 -14.40 -49.47
CA ALA A 191 49.91 -14.82 -49.84
C ALA A 191 50.05 -14.71 -51.36
N ASP A 192 50.56 -13.54 -51.77
CA ASP A 192 51.01 -13.32 -53.15
C ASP A 192 52.22 -14.22 -53.44
N GLY A 193 51.92 -15.36 -54.08
CA GLY A 193 52.90 -16.28 -54.59
C GLY A 193 53.54 -15.73 -55.88
N ASN A 194 54.60 -15.00 -55.76
CA ASN A 194 55.43 -14.61 -56.89
C ASN A 194 56.24 -15.79 -57.35
N ASP A 195 55.78 -16.48 -58.44
CA ASP A 195 56.57 -17.43 -59.21
C ASP A 195 57.29 -16.69 -60.34
N GLY A 196 58.52 -16.39 -60.10
CA GLY A 196 59.46 -15.83 -61.08
C GLY A 196 60.26 -16.92 -61.79
N SER A 197 59.68 -17.45 -62.87
CA SER A 197 60.45 -18.24 -63.83
C SER A 197 61.30 -17.34 -64.73
N SER A 198 62.56 -17.58 -64.80
CA SER A 198 63.35 -17.11 -65.89
C SER A 198 64.37 -18.18 -66.27
N ASN A 199 64.19 -18.66 -67.43
CA ASN A 199 65.16 -19.13 -68.44
C ASN A 199 66.05 -20.33 -68.06
#